data_4930e7299eefb4d1703b1ffa5632d0b4
#
_entry.id   4930e7299eefb4d1703b1ffa5632d0b4
#
_cell.length_a   1.000
_cell.length_b   1.000
_cell.length_c   1.000
_cell.angle_alpha   90.00
_cell.angle_beta   90.00
_cell.angle_gamma   90.00
#
_symmetry.space_group_name_H-M   'P 1'
#
loop_
_entity.id
_entity.type
_entity.pdbx_description
1 polymer ?
#
loop_
_entity_poly.entity_id
_entity_poly.type
_entity_poly.pdbx_seq_one_letter_code
_entity_poly.pdbx_strand_id
1 'polypeptide(L)'
;MPYWLKVFGRGKTIVIPNIEDVKTLVPSEYELLKAQSIRSEIAVPVFYRGSLSGFFGLDNPQRALTAGQLRLLAFVGGHLGSARENLRMLTLLEEKQKSLEQNLQAVKLEQQILKVLCKDSTSVYRVDLMNDRAEIVKIEEHSNSAGDLLPHGPL
;
A
#
# COMPACT_ATOMS: atom_id res chain seq x y z
N MET A 1 24.90 -6.93 14.88
CA MET A 1 23.84 -7.42 13.97
C MET A 1 23.58 -8.88 14.31
N PRO A 2 22.34 -9.27 14.62
CA PRO A 2 22.00 -10.65 14.98
C PRO A 2 22.50 -11.65 13.93
N TYR A 3 22.92 -12.82 14.39
CA TYR A 3 23.46 -13.87 13.51
C TYR A 3 22.49 -14.27 12.39
N TRP A 4 21.21 -14.38 12.71
CA TRP A 4 20.15 -14.75 11.78
C TRP A 4 20.03 -13.79 10.62
N LEU A 5 20.11 -12.48 10.86
CA LEU A 5 20.05 -11.49 9.80
C LEU A 5 21.22 -11.61 8.80
N LYS A 6 22.40 -12.02 9.28
CA LYS A 6 23.55 -12.28 8.40
C LYS A 6 23.33 -13.51 7.52
N VAL A 7 22.71 -14.57 8.06
CA VAL A 7 22.40 -15.79 7.32
C VAL A 7 21.29 -15.54 6.33
N PHE A 8 20.20 -14.90 6.76
CA PHE A 8 19.06 -14.54 5.91
C PHE A 8 19.45 -13.57 4.80
N GLY A 9 20.29 -12.56 5.09
CA GLY A 9 20.77 -11.63 4.07
C GLY A 9 21.55 -12.29 2.91
N ARG A 10 22.03 -13.53 3.12
CA ARG A 10 22.65 -14.38 2.09
C ARG A 10 21.65 -15.33 1.42
N GLY A 11 20.37 -15.22 1.71
CA GLY A 11 19.33 -16.11 1.18
C GLY A 11 19.35 -17.52 1.74
N LYS A 12 20.07 -17.76 2.85
CA LYS A 12 20.22 -19.10 3.41
C LYS A 12 19.16 -19.39 4.48
N THR A 13 18.60 -20.60 4.41
CA THR A 13 17.75 -21.19 5.45
C THR A 13 18.61 -21.54 6.68
N ILE A 14 18.09 -21.26 7.86
CA ILE A 14 18.67 -21.72 9.11
C ILE A 14 18.03 -23.06 9.46
N VAL A 15 18.86 -24.03 9.83
CA VAL A 15 18.43 -25.34 10.32
C VAL A 15 19.17 -25.63 11.60
N ILE A 16 18.44 -25.69 12.70
CA ILE A 16 18.94 -25.98 14.05
C ILE A 16 18.29 -27.28 14.52
N PRO A 17 18.97 -28.44 14.33
CA PRO A 17 18.43 -29.72 14.76
C PRO A 17 18.26 -29.82 16.27
N ASN A 18 19.17 -29.16 17.03
CA ASN A 18 19.11 -29.06 18.47
C ASN A 18 19.64 -27.69 18.89
N ILE A 19 18.86 -26.91 19.65
CA ILE A 19 19.27 -25.57 20.10
C ILE A 19 20.50 -25.59 21.03
N GLU A 20 20.74 -26.68 21.72
CA GLU A 20 21.93 -26.79 22.59
C GLU A 20 23.26 -26.70 21.78
N ASP A 21 23.23 -27.09 20.50
CA ASP A 21 24.41 -27.04 19.62
C ASP A 21 24.81 -25.61 19.27
N VAL A 22 23.87 -24.65 19.37
CA VAL A 22 24.10 -23.25 19.00
C VAL A 22 24.26 -22.31 20.22
N LYS A 23 24.18 -22.85 21.42
CA LYS A 23 24.24 -22.09 22.67
C LYS A 23 25.47 -21.16 22.78
N THR A 24 26.63 -21.64 22.38
CA THR A 24 27.89 -20.87 22.42
C THR A 24 28.09 -19.97 21.21
N LEU A 25 27.46 -20.31 20.05
CA LEU A 25 27.60 -19.57 18.82
C LEU A 25 26.68 -18.34 18.76
N VAL A 26 25.48 -18.49 19.31
CA VAL A 26 24.42 -17.47 19.25
C VAL A 26 23.63 -17.42 20.58
N PRO A 27 24.28 -16.98 21.69
CA PRO A 27 23.67 -17.07 23.00
C PRO A 27 22.34 -16.33 23.17
N SER A 28 22.19 -15.17 22.53
CA SER A 28 20.96 -14.37 22.60
C SER A 28 19.78 -15.06 21.90
N GLU A 29 20.03 -15.64 20.76
CA GLU A 29 19.04 -16.42 20.00
C GLU A 29 18.69 -17.72 20.74
N TYR A 30 19.69 -18.38 21.35
CA TYR A 30 19.47 -19.57 22.18
C TYR A 30 18.53 -19.29 23.35
N GLU A 31 18.74 -18.23 24.10
CA GLU A 31 17.88 -17.88 25.25
C GLU A 31 16.45 -17.57 24.79
N LEU A 32 16.30 -16.92 23.63
CA LEU A 32 14.98 -16.63 23.04
C LEU A 32 14.24 -17.92 22.67
N LEU A 33 14.90 -18.84 21.95
CA LEU A 33 14.32 -20.12 21.54
C LEU A 33 13.97 -20.98 22.77
N LYS A 34 14.85 -21.02 23.77
CA LYS A 34 14.63 -21.74 25.00
C LYS A 34 13.43 -21.22 25.79
N ALA A 35 13.28 -19.90 25.89
CA ALA A 35 12.14 -19.26 26.54
C ALA A 35 10.80 -19.63 25.89
N GLN A 36 10.80 -19.92 24.59
CA GLN A 36 9.62 -20.36 23.81
C GLN A 36 9.46 -21.89 23.78
N SER A 37 10.27 -22.63 24.54
CA SER A 37 10.26 -24.12 24.54
C SER A 37 10.58 -24.73 23.18
N ILE A 38 11.33 -24.03 22.34
CA ILE A 38 11.80 -24.53 21.05
C ILE A 38 13.06 -25.36 21.31
N ARG A 39 13.10 -26.57 20.79
CA ARG A 39 14.23 -27.50 20.88
C ARG A 39 14.96 -27.68 19.57
N SER A 40 14.25 -27.47 18.48
CA SER A 40 14.79 -27.52 17.13
C SER A 40 14.02 -26.54 16.24
N GLU A 41 14.67 -25.97 15.23
CA GLU A 41 14.05 -24.95 14.40
C GLU A 41 14.56 -25.01 12.97
N ILE A 42 13.67 -24.69 12.05
CA ILE A 42 13.99 -24.41 10.67
C ILE A 42 13.41 -23.05 10.33
N ALA A 43 14.24 -22.07 10.02
CA ALA A 43 13.80 -20.73 9.67
C ALA A 43 14.22 -20.38 8.24
N VAL A 44 13.24 -19.96 7.44
CA VAL A 44 13.37 -19.68 6.01
C VAL A 44 13.17 -18.20 5.76
N PRO A 45 14.11 -17.50 5.12
CA PRO A 45 13.95 -16.08 4.82
C PRO A 45 12.87 -15.84 3.76
N VAL A 46 12.16 -14.75 3.94
CA VAL A 46 11.14 -14.24 3.01
C VAL A 46 11.67 -12.95 2.38
N PHE A 47 11.83 -12.97 1.06
CA PHE A 47 12.30 -11.81 0.32
C PHE A 47 11.18 -11.20 -0.50
N TYR A 48 11.22 -9.87 -0.61
CA TYR A 48 10.42 -9.11 -1.55
C TYR A 48 11.30 -8.10 -2.28
N ARG A 49 11.28 -8.12 -3.61
CA ARG A 49 12.10 -7.25 -4.47
C ARG A 49 13.59 -7.23 -4.09
N GLY A 50 14.13 -8.39 -3.71
CA GLY A 50 15.54 -8.53 -3.31
C GLY A 50 15.86 -8.08 -1.89
N SER A 51 14.90 -7.54 -1.14
CA SER A 51 15.06 -7.13 0.26
C SER A 51 14.47 -8.18 1.21
N LEU A 52 15.14 -8.43 2.34
CA LEU A 52 14.64 -9.31 3.38
C LEU A 52 13.39 -8.66 4.03
N SER A 53 12.24 -9.28 3.84
CA SER A 53 10.94 -8.81 4.37
C SER A 53 10.58 -9.46 5.70
N GLY A 54 11.16 -10.62 6.01
CA GLY A 54 10.92 -11.38 7.22
C GLY A 54 11.43 -12.81 7.09
N PHE A 55 10.93 -13.67 7.92
CA PHE A 55 11.16 -15.12 7.84
C PHE A 55 9.93 -15.86 8.36
N PHE A 56 9.80 -17.12 8.03
CA PHE A 56 8.89 -18.04 8.69
C PHE A 56 9.65 -19.29 9.14
N GLY A 57 9.18 -19.93 10.18
CA GLY A 57 9.86 -21.06 10.79
C GLY A 57 8.94 -22.26 11.03
N LEU A 58 9.58 -23.38 11.28
CA LEU A 58 8.98 -24.59 11.80
C LEU A 58 9.70 -24.96 13.10
N ASP A 59 8.98 -24.85 14.21
CA ASP A 59 9.47 -25.17 15.54
C ASP A 59 9.20 -26.63 15.85
N ASN A 60 10.20 -27.28 16.45
CA ASN A 60 10.11 -28.65 16.91
C ASN A 60 9.55 -29.64 15.84
N PRO A 61 10.04 -29.65 14.59
CA PRO A 61 9.56 -30.60 13.61
C PRO A 61 9.74 -32.03 14.10
N GLN A 62 8.71 -32.86 13.94
CA GLN A 62 8.73 -34.24 14.44
C GLN A 62 9.83 -35.11 13.81
N ARG A 63 10.33 -34.71 12.67
CA ARG A 63 11.43 -35.37 11.92
C ARG A 63 12.27 -34.37 11.16
N ALA A 64 13.53 -34.70 10.94
CA ALA A 64 14.39 -33.91 10.07
C ALA A 64 13.79 -33.81 8.65
N LEU A 65 13.84 -32.60 8.07
CA LEU A 65 13.40 -32.39 6.70
C LEU A 65 14.46 -32.83 5.69
N THR A 66 14.01 -33.42 4.61
CA THR A 66 14.86 -33.74 3.47
C THR A 66 15.29 -32.47 2.73
N ALA A 67 16.37 -32.57 1.95
CA ALA A 67 16.80 -31.45 1.10
C ALA A 67 15.72 -30.96 0.11
N GLY A 68 14.85 -31.87 -0.36
CA GLY A 68 13.72 -31.55 -1.22
C GLY A 68 12.65 -30.69 -0.47
N GLN A 69 12.34 -31.07 0.77
CA GLN A 69 11.39 -30.34 1.61
C GLN A 69 11.92 -28.95 2.00
N LEU A 70 13.22 -28.85 2.30
CA LEU A 70 13.86 -27.55 2.56
C LEU A 70 13.80 -26.62 1.33
N ARG A 71 14.03 -27.15 0.12
CA ARG A 71 13.88 -26.39 -1.12
C ARG A 71 12.44 -25.93 -1.35
N LEU A 72 11.46 -26.79 -1.06
CA LEU A 72 10.05 -26.44 -1.15
C LEU A 72 9.69 -25.29 -0.18
N LEU A 73 10.17 -25.35 1.06
CA LEU A 73 9.98 -24.28 2.02
C LEU A 73 10.60 -22.96 1.55
N ALA A 74 11.82 -23.01 1.00
CA ALA A 74 12.46 -21.81 0.45
C ALA A 74 11.68 -21.23 -0.74
N PHE A 75 11.11 -22.07 -1.59
CA PHE A 75 10.23 -21.66 -2.69
C PHE A 75 8.95 -20.97 -2.16
N VAL A 76 8.29 -21.57 -1.16
CA VAL A 76 7.12 -20.97 -0.48
C VAL A 76 7.48 -19.63 0.12
N GLY A 77 8.66 -19.51 0.78
CA GLY A 77 9.13 -18.22 1.35
C GLY A 77 9.24 -17.12 0.31
N GLY A 78 9.76 -17.43 -0.88
CA GLY A 78 9.81 -16.47 -1.98
C GLY A 78 8.43 -15.99 -2.45
N HIS A 79 7.43 -16.89 -2.46
CA HIS A 79 6.06 -16.56 -2.88
C HIS A 79 5.28 -15.79 -1.80
N LEU A 80 5.51 -16.10 -0.52
CA LEU A 80 4.87 -15.38 0.60
C LEU A 80 5.21 -13.89 0.62
N GLY A 81 6.45 -13.53 0.32
CA GLY A 81 6.87 -12.13 0.22
C GLY A 81 6.08 -11.37 -0.84
N SER A 82 5.91 -11.94 -2.01
CA SER A 82 5.14 -11.36 -3.10
C SER A 82 3.65 -11.28 -2.80
N ALA A 83 3.06 -12.35 -2.24
CA ALA A 83 1.65 -12.39 -1.89
C ALA A 83 1.27 -11.33 -0.84
N ARG A 84 2.09 -11.18 0.20
CA ARG A 84 1.87 -10.16 1.25
C ARG A 84 1.86 -8.74 0.66
N GLU A 85 2.80 -8.46 -0.23
CA GLU A 85 2.89 -7.13 -0.84
C GLU A 85 1.74 -6.86 -1.81
N ASN A 86 1.30 -7.87 -2.56
CA ASN A 86 0.14 -7.75 -3.42
C ASN A 86 -1.12 -7.41 -2.60
N LEU A 87 -1.34 -8.07 -1.46
CA LEU A 87 -2.43 -7.76 -0.54
C LEU A 87 -2.34 -6.32 -0.02
N ARG A 88 -1.15 -5.89 0.42
CA ARG A 88 -0.93 -4.51 0.88
C ARG A 88 -1.22 -3.48 -0.21
N MET A 89 -0.80 -3.77 -1.45
CA MET A 89 -1.06 -2.90 -2.59
C MET A 89 -2.55 -2.80 -2.90
N LEU A 90 -3.28 -3.92 -2.84
CA LEU A 90 -4.73 -3.92 -3.01
C LEU A 90 -5.43 -3.05 -1.96
N THR A 91 -5.09 -3.22 -0.68
CA THR A 91 -5.65 -2.38 0.40
C THR A 91 -5.39 -0.90 0.16
N LEU A 92 -4.16 -0.54 -0.24
CA LEU A 92 -3.81 0.84 -0.53
C LEU A 92 -4.59 1.41 -1.73
N LEU A 93 -4.82 0.60 -2.76
CA LEU A 93 -5.62 1.00 -3.92
C LEU A 93 -7.09 1.23 -3.53
N GLU A 94 -7.67 0.35 -2.71
CA GLU A 94 -9.04 0.51 -2.20
C GLU A 94 -9.19 1.80 -1.38
N GLU A 95 -8.24 2.09 -0.49
CA GLU A 95 -8.22 3.34 0.29
C GLU A 95 -8.15 4.58 -0.62
N LYS A 96 -7.27 4.54 -1.62
CA LYS A 96 -7.13 5.62 -2.61
C LYS A 96 -8.39 5.81 -3.45
N GLN A 97 -9.00 4.73 -3.89
CA GLN A 97 -10.26 4.79 -4.64
C GLN A 97 -11.36 5.44 -3.80
N LYS A 98 -11.54 5.00 -2.55
CA LYS A 98 -12.52 5.58 -1.64
C LYS A 98 -12.29 7.09 -1.41
N SER A 99 -11.04 7.49 -1.24
CA SER A 99 -10.68 8.92 -1.09
C SER A 99 -11.02 9.72 -2.35
N LEU A 100 -10.74 9.18 -3.54
CA LEU A 100 -11.07 9.82 -4.81
C LEU A 100 -12.59 9.96 -5.01
N GLU A 101 -13.36 8.94 -4.66
CA GLU A 101 -14.83 8.99 -4.72
C GLU A 101 -15.40 10.07 -3.80
N GLN A 102 -14.88 10.18 -2.57
CA GLN A 102 -15.29 11.22 -1.63
C GLN A 102 -14.96 12.62 -2.16
N ASN A 103 -13.75 12.82 -2.68
CA ASN A 103 -13.35 14.09 -3.27
C ASN A 103 -14.22 14.47 -4.48
N LEU A 104 -14.52 13.49 -5.34
CA LEU A 104 -15.39 13.70 -6.49
C LEU A 104 -16.82 14.10 -6.08
N GLN A 105 -17.36 13.48 -5.04
CA GLN A 105 -18.66 13.84 -4.49
C GLN A 105 -18.65 15.29 -3.95
N ALA A 106 -17.60 15.66 -3.22
CA ALA A 106 -17.44 17.02 -2.71
C ALA A 106 -17.40 18.06 -3.84
N VAL A 107 -16.61 17.81 -4.88
CA VAL A 107 -16.54 18.70 -6.06
C VAL A 107 -17.88 18.80 -6.79
N LYS A 108 -18.58 17.68 -6.98
CA LYS A 108 -19.92 17.68 -7.58
C LYS A 108 -20.92 18.51 -6.78
N LEU A 109 -20.89 18.37 -5.46
CA LEU A 109 -21.74 19.17 -4.57
C LEU A 109 -21.41 20.67 -4.69
N GLU A 110 -20.13 21.03 -4.65
CA GLU A 110 -19.67 22.39 -4.85
C GLU A 110 -20.17 22.97 -6.18
N GLN A 111 -20.03 22.23 -7.26
CA GLN A 111 -20.54 22.63 -8.59
C GLN A 111 -22.06 22.82 -8.59
N GLN A 112 -22.81 21.93 -7.92
CA GLN A 112 -24.26 22.08 -7.82
C GLN A 112 -24.65 23.34 -7.04
N ILE A 113 -23.98 23.62 -5.91
CA ILE A 113 -24.20 24.83 -5.11
C ILE A 113 -23.92 26.07 -5.97
N LEU A 114 -22.77 26.10 -6.66
CA LEU A 114 -22.43 27.21 -7.56
C LEU A 114 -23.47 27.41 -8.65
N LYS A 115 -23.95 26.32 -9.26
CA LYS A 115 -24.98 26.36 -10.29
C LYS A 115 -26.31 26.96 -9.77
N VAL A 116 -26.70 26.60 -8.55
CA VAL A 116 -27.91 27.15 -7.91
C VAL A 116 -27.72 28.63 -7.59
N LEU A 117 -26.58 29.00 -6.98
CA LEU A 117 -26.29 30.40 -6.61
C LEU A 117 -26.15 31.31 -7.83
N CYS A 118 -25.63 30.80 -8.94
CA CYS A 118 -25.46 31.58 -10.16
C CYS A 118 -26.72 31.73 -11.00
N LYS A 119 -27.78 30.96 -10.73
CA LYS A 119 -29.03 31.02 -11.49
C LYS A 119 -29.71 32.39 -11.38
N ASP A 120 -29.55 33.07 -10.22
CA ASP A 120 -30.16 34.36 -9.90
C ASP A 120 -29.12 35.46 -9.65
N SER A 121 -27.83 35.23 -9.91
CA SER A 121 -26.73 36.13 -9.58
C SER A 121 -25.86 36.44 -10.79
N THR A 122 -25.49 37.73 -10.94
CA THR A 122 -24.66 38.21 -12.06
C THR A 122 -23.17 37.83 -11.91
N SER A 123 -22.71 37.52 -10.70
CA SER A 123 -21.32 37.16 -10.43
C SER A 123 -21.19 36.36 -9.12
N VAL A 124 -20.39 35.35 -9.14
CA VAL A 124 -20.01 34.55 -7.96
C VAL A 124 -18.51 34.65 -7.76
N TYR A 125 -18.09 34.95 -6.53
CA TYR A 125 -16.69 35.09 -6.16
C TYR A 125 -16.28 33.93 -5.27
N ARG A 126 -15.15 33.28 -5.60
CA ARG A 126 -14.43 32.38 -4.70
C ARG A 126 -13.31 33.16 -4.02
N VAL A 127 -13.30 33.20 -2.70
CA VAL A 127 -12.22 33.82 -1.92
C VAL A 127 -11.44 32.73 -1.22
N ASP A 128 -10.17 32.60 -1.55
CA ASP A 128 -9.22 31.73 -0.85
C ASP A 128 -8.50 32.57 0.21
N LEU A 129 -8.99 32.47 1.45
CA LEU A 129 -8.46 33.20 2.60
C LEU A 129 -7.04 32.78 3.01
N MET A 130 -6.62 31.57 2.62
CA MET A 130 -5.28 31.06 2.95
C MET A 130 -4.20 31.62 2.02
N ASN A 131 -4.55 31.92 0.77
CA ASN A 131 -3.61 32.38 -0.25
C ASN A 131 -3.87 33.84 -0.67
N ASP A 132 -4.77 34.55 0.03
CA ASP A 132 -5.15 35.93 -0.25
C ASP A 132 -5.54 36.16 -1.73
N ARG A 133 -6.29 35.20 -2.30
CA ARG A 133 -6.75 35.23 -3.69
C ARG A 133 -8.27 35.25 -3.77
N ALA A 134 -8.78 36.18 -4.56
CA ALA A 134 -10.18 36.19 -4.97
C ALA A 134 -10.27 35.85 -6.48
N GLU A 135 -11.08 34.87 -6.81
CA GLU A 135 -11.33 34.43 -8.18
C GLU A 135 -12.81 34.64 -8.53
N ILE A 136 -13.05 35.26 -9.68
CA ILE A 136 -14.42 35.41 -10.20
C ILE A 136 -14.74 34.12 -10.96
N VAL A 137 -15.72 33.37 -10.46
CA VAL A 137 -16.23 32.19 -11.16
C VAL A 137 -17.35 32.64 -12.10
N LYS A 138 -17.01 32.88 -13.37
CA LYS A 138 -18.04 33.11 -14.41
C LYS A 138 -18.59 31.76 -14.83
N ILE A 139 -19.89 31.56 -14.66
CA ILE A 139 -20.60 30.46 -15.31
C ILE A 139 -21.20 31.05 -16.58
N GLU A 140 -20.60 30.76 -17.72
CA GLU A 140 -21.21 31.08 -19.02
C GLU A 140 -22.40 30.13 -19.23
N GLU A 141 -23.61 30.64 -19.10
CA GLU A 141 -24.76 29.99 -19.72
C GLU A 141 -24.57 30.06 -21.23
N HIS A 142 -24.44 28.94 -21.91
CA HIS A 142 -24.68 28.85 -23.34
C HIS A 142 -26.17 29.13 -23.57
N SER A 143 -26.53 30.40 -23.70
CA SER A 143 -27.81 30.77 -24.29
C SER A 143 -27.74 30.40 -25.77
N ASN A 144 -28.31 29.26 -26.14
CA ASN A 144 -28.73 29.00 -27.48
C ASN A 144 -29.84 30.00 -27.86
N SER A 145 -29.49 31.24 -28.14
CA SER A 145 -30.36 32.13 -28.90
C SER A 145 -29.99 31.96 -30.39
N ALA A 146 -30.53 30.90 -30.99
CA ALA A 146 -30.79 30.89 -32.43
C ALA A 146 -31.99 31.81 -32.63
N GLY A 147 -31.82 32.85 -33.38
CA GLY A 147 -32.95 33.62 -33.94
C GLY A 147 -32.83 35.11 -33.72
N ASP A 148 -32.23 35.80 -34.60
CA ASP A 148 -32.86 36.83 -35.44
C ASP A 148 -31.78 37.57 -36.25
N LEU A 149 -31.53 37.00 -37.40
CA LEU A 149 -30.98 37.74 -38.53
C LEU A 149 -32.15 38.46 -39.22
N LEU A 150 -32.39 39.71 -38.88
CA LEU A 150 -33.14 40.60 -39.74
C LEU A 150 -32.17 41.33 -40.68
N PRO A 151 -32.32 41.23 -41.98
CA PRO A 151 -31.54 42.01 -42.93
C PRO A 151 -32.07 43.42 -43.02
N HIS A 152 -31.29 44.41 -42.62
CA HIS A 152 -31.54 45.79 -43.02
C HIS A 152 -31.02 45.97 -44.44
N GLY A 153 -31.97 46.15 -45.34
CA GLY A 153 -31.69 46.59 -46.67
C GLY A 153 -31.37 48.08 -46.75
N PRO A 154 -30.73 48.52 -47.85
CA PRO A 154 -30.27 49.91 -48.02
C PRO A 154 -31.35 50.84 -48.49
N LEU A 155 -31.23 52.10 -48.04
CA LEU A 155 -31.62 53.28 -48.78
C LEU A 155 -30.40 54.05 -49.23
#